data_fb3fd96a1c9468aeb2d92c5474b34e80
#
_entry.id   fb3fd96a1c9468aeb2d92c5474b34e80
#
_cell.length_a   1.000
_cell.length_b   1.000
_cell.length_c   1.000
_cell.angle_alpha   90.00
_cell.angle_beta   90.00
_cell.angle_gamma   90.00
#
_symmetry.space_group_name_H-M   'P 1'
#
loop_
_entity.id
_entity.type
_entity.pdbx_description
1 polymer ?
#
loop_
_entity_poly.entity_id
_entity_poly.type
_entity_poly.pdbx_seq_one_letter_code
_entity_poly.pdbx_strand_id
1 'polypeptide(L)'
;LLGVHRSMAYRLVKTFEQYGFVERNPAGELELGARLGALARNVAKSLQAAAAPHLATVSDELQMTALLVVFDGEAAVTLSTAEPRLADATVAQRPGTRHPIDNGAPGRVIRSMLNPDEYPAKDFEFSHDEVIPGLSSIAVPLLLPQGKPAAIAVIYPPLERDRNHIADVLAAASARISASLGVRS
;
A
#
# COMPACT_ATOMS: atom_id res chain seq x y z
N LEU A 1 -16.35 -13.15 -15.52
CA LEU A 1 -17.60 -13.91 -15.24
C LEU A 1 -17.25 -14.98 -14.20
N LEU A 2 -17.90 -14.93 -13.02
CA LEU A 2 -17.58 -15.75 -11.83
C LEU A 2 -17.91 -17.25 -11.98
N GLY A 3 -18.39 -17.72 -13.12
CA GLY A 3 -18.70 -19.14 -13.35
C GLY A 3 -19.74 -19.78 -12.39
N VAL A 4 -20.44 -18.97 -11.59
CA VAL A 4 -21.41 -19.45 -10.60
C VAL A 4 -22.83 -19.45 -11.17
N HIS A 5 -23.65 -20.42 -10.73
CA HIS A 5 -25.05 -20.50 -11.14
C HIS A 5 -25.83 -19.25 -10.68
N ARG A 6 -26.79 -18.77 -11.50
CA ARG A 6 -27.53 -17.53 -11.25
C ARG A 6 -28.19 -17.47 -9.87
N SER A 7 -28.71 -18.58 -9.37
CA SER A 7 -29.32 -18.66 -8.04
C SER A 7 -28.32 -18.45 -6.91
N MET A 8 -27.12 -18.94 -7.07
CA MET A 8 -26.03 -18.72 -6.10
C MET A 8 -25.56 -17.26 -6.10
N ALA A 9 -25.39 -16.66 -7.27
CA ALA A 9 -25.06 -15.24 -7.39
C ALA A 9 -26.11 -14.35 -6.70
N TYR A 10 -27.40 -14.65 -6.93
CA TYR A 10 -28.49 -13.91 -6.29
C TYR A 10 -28.47 -14.04 -4.76
N ARG A 11 -28.22 -15.24 -4.24
CA ARG A 11 -28.09 -15.46 -2.77
C ARG A 11 -26.91 -14.70 -2.18
N LEU A 12 -25.77 -14.68 -2.86
CA LEU A 12 -24.59 -13.92 -2.42
C LEU A 12 -24.88 -12.42 -2.38
N VAL A 13 -25.46 -11.86 -3.45
CA VAL A 13 -25.85 -10.45 -3.49
C VAL A 13 -26.81 -10.11 -2.36
N LYS A 14 -27.87 -10.94 -2.15
CA LYS A 14 -28.81 -10.72 -1.05
C LYS A 14 -28.13 -10.76 0.33
N THR A 15 -27.18 -11.65 0.52
CA THR A 15 -26.37 -11.68 1.75
C THR A 15 -25.57 -10.41 1.92
N PHE A 16 -24.90 -9.94 0.88
CA PHE A 16 -24.14 -8.69 0.94
C PHE A 16 -25.02 -7.46 1.19
N GLU A 17 -26.24 -7.43 0.61
CA GLU A 17 -27.24 -6.39 0.90
C GLU A 17 -27.66 -6.43 2.40
N GLN A 18 -27.93 -7.62 2.96
CA GLN A 18 -28.27 -7.77 4.39
C GLN A 18 -27.18 -7.28 5.33
N TYR A 19 -25.91 -7.47 4.95
CA TYR A 19 -24.76 -7.00 5.73
C TYR A 19 -24.36 -5.54 5.41
N GLY A 20 -25.08 -4.85 4.50
CA GLY A 20 -24.78 -3.48 4.10
C GLY A 20 -23.46 -3.32 3.38
N PHE A 21 -22.96 -4.39 2.75
CA PHE A 21 -21.73 -4.35 1.92
C PHE A 21 -22.03 -3.89 0.50
N VAL A 22 -23.27 -4.10 0.06
CA VAL A 22 -23.80 -3.67 -1.22
C VAL A 22 -25.17 -3.07 -0.99
N GLU A 23 -25.51 -2.03 -1.74
CA GLU A 23 -26.80 -1.37 -1.73
C GLU A 23 -27.31 -1.22 -3.17
N ARG A 24 -28.63 -1.02 -3.33
CA ARG A 24 -29.20 -0.71 -4.65
C ARG A 24 -29.46 0.77 -4.76
N ASN A 25 -28.97 1.35 -5.85
CA ASN A 25 -29.34 2.71 -6.19
C ASN A 25 -30.79 2.80 -6.72
N PRO A 26 -31.33 3.99 -6.91
CA PRO A 26 -32.70 4.16 -7.44
C PRO A 26 -32.93 3.54 -8.83
N ALA A 27 -31.88 3.30 -9.61
CA ALA A 27 -31.93 2.61 -10.90
C ALA A 27 -31.92 1.07 -10.77
N GLY A 28 -31.78 0.53 -9.53
CA GLY A 28 -31.71 -0.90 -9.24
C GLY A 28 -30.34 -1.52 -9.44
N GLU A 29 -29.32 -0.72 -9.74
CA GLU A 29 -27.94 -1.15 -9.89
C GLU A 29 -27.27 -1.36 -8.53
N LEU A 30 -26.28 -2.25 -8.46
CA LEU A 30 -25.56 -2.54 -7.24
C LEU A 30 -24.41 -1.55 -7.04
N GLU A 31 -24.37 -0.94 -5.86
CA GLU A 31 -23.30 -0.05 -5.41
C GLU A 31 -22.67 -0.58 -4.12
N LEU A 32 -21.45 -0.13 -3.81
CA LEU A 32 -20.79 -0.48 -2.56
C LEU A 32 -21.49 0.20 -1.38
N GLY A 33 -21.90 -0.59 -0.40
CA GLY A 33 -22.60 -0.09 0.78
C GLY A 33 -21.67 0.64 1.77
N ALA A 34 -22.24 1.59 2.51
CA ALA A 34 -21.52 2.44 3.47
C ALA A 34 -20.76 1.65 4.55
N ARG A 35 -21.20 0.43 4.86
CA ARG A 35 -20.55 -0.45 5.85
C ARG A 35 -19.14 -0.88 5.43
N LEU A 36 -18.88 -1.01 4.12
CA LEU A 36 -17.51 -1.25 3.62
C LEU A 36 -16.56 -0.10 3.96
N GLY A 37 -17.03 1.16 3.88
CA GLY A 37 -16.25 2.31 4.30
C GLY A 37 -15.92 2.30 5.81
N ALA A 38 -16.85 1.84 6.64
CA ALA A 38 -16.61 1.69 8.07
C ALA A 38 -15.60 0.57 8.39
N LEU A 39 -15.64 -0.54 7.65
CA LEU A 39 -14.69 -1.64 7.79
C LEU A 39 -13.30 -1.25 7.27
N ALA A 40 -13.23 -0.57 6.14
CA ALA A 40 -11.97 -0.12 5.56
C ALA A 40 -11.15 0.74 6.51
N ARG A 41 -11.81 1.62 7.30
CA ARG A 41 -11.14 2.42 8.34
C ARG A 41 -10.47 1.60 9.45
N ASN A 42 -10.88 0.34 9.63
CA ASN A 42 -10.33 -0.55 10.65
C ASN A 42 -9.36 -1.60 10.08
N VAL A 43 -9.16 -1.64 8.76
CA VAL A 43 -8.21 -2.56 8.14
C VAL A 43 -6.79 -2.24 8.61
N ALA A 44 -6.13 -3.23 9.18
CA ALA A 44 -4.77 -3.12 9.70
C ALA A 44 -4.54 -1.86 10.57
N LYS A 45 -5.51 -1.47 11.41
CA LYS A 45 -5.48 -0.26 12.22
C LYS A 45 -4.22 -0.15 13.09
N SER A 46 -3.76 -1.26 13.68
CA SER A 46 -2.53 -1.31 14.46
C SER A 46 -1.29 -1.04 13.60
N LEU A 47 -1.25 -1.56 12.38
CA LEU A 47 -0.16 -1.31 11.44
C LEU A 47 -0.15 0.15 11.00
N GLN A 48 -1.31 0.71 10.63
CA GLN A 48 -1.41 2.12 10.25
C GLN A 48 -0.99 3.04 11.41
N ALA A 49 -1.45 2.76 12.62
CA ALA A 49 -1.10 3.53 13.81
C ALA A 49 0.41 3.47 14.13
N ALA A 50 1.03 2.29 13.99
CA ALA A 50 2.47 2.12 14.17
C ALA A 50 3.27 2.83 13.06
N ALA A 51 2.79 2.82 11.81
CA ALA A 51 3.49 3.41 10.68
C ALA A 51 3.37 4.94 10.61
N ALA A 52 2.22 5.50 10.97
CA ALA A 52 1.90 6.91 10.75
C ALA A 52 2.96 7.91 11.23
N PRO A 53 3.51 7.85 12.46
CA PRO A 53 4.53 8.80 12.91
C PRO A 53 5.84 8.66 12.12
N HIS A 54 6.20 7.45 11.70
CA HIS A 54 7.43 7.20 10.95
C HIS A 54 7.29 7.64 9.48
N LEU A 55 6.14 7.41 8.86
CA LEU A 55 5.86 7.92 7.52
C LEU A 55 5.87 9.46 7.49
N ALA A 56 5.30 10.12 8.50
CA ALA A 56 5.35 11.57 8.60
C ALA A 56 6.80 12.09 8.72
N THR A 57 7.63 11.42 9.54
CA THR A 57 9.05 11.78 9.65
C THR A 57 9.80 11.60 8.32
N VAL A 58 9.62 10.44 7.65
CA VAL A 58 10.23 10.18 6.32
C VAL A 58 9.78 11.23 5.31
N SER A 59 8.50 11.53 5.28
CA SER A 59 7.93 12.51 4.35
C SER A 59 8.52 13.92 4.55
N ASP A 60 8.57 14.38 5.80
CA ASP A 60 9.12 15.69 6.14
C ASP A 60 10.64 15.77 5.89
N GLU A 61 11.40 14.71 6.22
CA GLU A 61 12.86 14.66 6.04
C GLU A 61 13.25 14.66 4.55
N LEU A 62 12.60 13.81 3.75
CA LEU A 62 12.93 13.67 2.34
C LEU A 62 12.21 14.68 1.44
N GLN A 63 11.20 15.40 1.96
CA GLN A 63 10.29 16.26 1.19
C GLN A 63 9.61 15.50 0.03
N MET A 64 9.16 14.26 0.32
CA MET A 64 8.52 13.34 -0.61
C MET A 64 7.28 12.73 0.02
N THR A 65 6.34 12.25 -0.79
CA THR A 65 5.18 11.50 -0.27
C THR A 65 5.60 10.10 0.13
N ALA A 66 5.46 9.78 1.42
CA ALA A 66 5.75 8.47 1.97
C ALA A 66 4.51 7.57 1.95
N LEU A 67 4.72 6.29 1.65
CA LEU A 67 3.68 5.29 1.45
C LEU A 67 3.93 4.07 2.33
N LEU A 68 2.85 3.54 2.90
CA LEU A 68 2.77 2.17 3.41
C LEU A 68 2.00 1.33 2.40
N VAL A 69 2.64 0.30 1.87
CA VAL A 69 2.07 -0.59 0.85
C VAL A 69 2.04 -2.02 1.38
N VAL A 70 0.92 -2.70 1.19
CA VAL A 70 0.69 -4.08 1.63
C VAL A 70 0.24 -4.95 0.46
N PHE A 71 0.38 -6.27 0.59
CA PHE A 71 -0.16 -7.24 -0.33
C PHE A 71 -1.57 -7.66 0.11
N ASP A 72 -2.56 -7.58 -0.78
CA ASP A 72 -3.96 -7.96 -0.48
C ASP A 72 -4.32 -9.39 -0.89
N GLY A 73 -3.33 -10.16 -1.39
CA GLY A 73 -3.51 -11.50 -1.95
C GLY A 73 -3.43 -11.53 -3.47
N GLU A 74 -3.48 -10.38 -4.14
CA GLU A 74 -3.46 -10.25 -5.60
C GLU A 74 -2.54 -9.12 -6.07
N ALA A 75 -2.58 -7.97 -5.40
CA ALA A 75 -1.90 -6.75 -5.82
C ALA A 75 -1.21 -6.04 -4.64
N ALA A 76 -0.33 -5.12 -4.97
CA ALA A 76 0.20 -4.14 -4.03
C ALA A 76 -0.83 -3.03 -3.82
N VAL A 77 -1.16 -2.73 -2.56
CA VAL A 77 -2.19 -1.75 -2.18
C VAL A 77 -1.59 -0.70 -1.25
N THR A 78 -1.72 0.57 -1.59
CA THR A 78 -1.39 1.66 -0.69
C THR A 78 -2.37 1.69 0.48
N LEU A 79 -1.88 1.40 1.69
CA LEU A 79 -2.70 1.35 2.90
C LEU A 79 -2.80 2.72 3.58
N SER A 80 -1.69 3.46 3.63
CA SER A 80 -1.66 4.83 4.14
C SER A 80 -0.55 5.66 3.47
N THR A 81 -0.68 6.98 3.56
CA THR A 81 0.23 7.95 2.97
C THR A 81 0.55 9.05 3.97
N ALA A 82 1.72 9.66 3.84
CA ALA A 82 2.06 10.90 4.51
C ALA A 82 2.68 11.86 3.48
N GLU A 83 2.19 13.08 3.44
CA GLU A 83 2.69 14.15 2.59
C GLU A 83 3.55 15.11 3.41
N PRO A 84 4.61 15.71 2.84
CA PRO A 84 5.44 16.66 3.57
C PRO A 84 4.67 17.93 3.90
N ARG A 85 4.83 18.43 5.12
CA ARG A 85 4.06 19.59 5.62
C ARG A 85 4.44 20.91 4.99
N LEU A 86 5.65 21.04 4.45
CA LEU A 86 6.23 22.32 3.98
C LEU A 86 6.64 22.29 2.51
N ALA A 87 6.17 21.32 1.71
CA ALA A 87 6.52 21.26 0.30
C ALA A 87 5.65 22.19 -0.54
N ASP A 88 6.27 22.91 -1.49
CA ASP A 88 5.55 23.78 -2.45
C ASP A 88 4.64 22.98 -3.40
N ALA A 89 4.99 21.71 -3.66
CA ALA A 89 4.19 20.78 -4.45
C ALA A 89 4.40 19.35 -3.94
N THR A 90 3.31 18.60 -3.81
CA THR A 90 3.34 17.19 -3.37
C THR A 90 2.63 16.30 -4.38
N VAL A 91 3.10 15.06 -4.47
CA VAL A 91 2.40 14.03 -5.21
C VAL A 91 1.37 13.39 -4.28
N ALA A 92 0.10 13.65 -4.52
CA ALA A 92 -0.95 13.02 -3.74
C ALA A 92 -1.22 11.59 -4.24
N GLN A 93 -1.03 10.59 -3.38
CA GLN A 93 -1.48 9.22 -3.63
C GLN A 93 -2.53 8.82 -2.60
N ARG A 94 -3.66 8.35 -3.08
CA ARG A 94 -4.78 7.99 -2.19
C ARG A 94 -4.61 6.59 -1.62
N PRO A 95 -4.89 6.37 -0.33
CA PRO A 95 -5.09 5.03 0.22
C PRO A 95 -6.12 4.24 -0.61
N GLY A 96 -5.88 2.95 -0.80
CA GLY A 96 -6.67 2.09 -1.67
C GLY A 96 -6.20 2.01 -3.13
N THR A 97 -5.23 2.83 -3.55
CA THR A 97 -4.60 2.69 -4.87
C THR A 97 -3.94 1.31 -4.99
N ARG A 98 -4.26 0.58 -6.06
CA ARG A 98 -3.75 -0.76 -6.35
C ARG A 98 -2.90 -0.76 -7.61
N HIS A 99 -1.86 -1.59 -7.63
CA HIS A 99 -1.08 -1.89 -8.84
C HIS A 99 -0.52 -3.32 -8.80
N PRO A 100 -0.25 -3.94 -9.96
CA PRO A 100 0.37 -5.26 -10.02
C PRO A 100 1.71 -5.29 -9.27
N ILE A 101 2.06 -6.45 -8.69
CA ILE A 101 3.33 -6.62 -7.97
C ILE A 101 4.55 -6.62 -8.89
N ASP A 102 4.35 -6.74 -10.20
CA ASP A 102 5.41 -6.67 -11.19
C ASP A 102 5.83 -5.23 -11.52
N ASN A 103 4.99 -4.25 -11.20
CA ASN A 103 5.19 -2.85 -11.51
C ASN A 103 5.48 -2.02 -10.26
N GLY A 104 6.36 -1.04 -10.42
CA GLY A 104 6.71 -0.10 -9.36
C GLY A 104 7.62 -0.69 -8.28
N ALA A 105 8.36 0.16 -7.63
CA ALA A 105 9.30 -0.25 -6.58
C ALA A 105 8.61 -1.03 -5.44
N PRO A 106 7.48 -0.58 -4.87
CA PRO A 106 6.81 -1.32 -3.80
C PRO A 106 6.31 -2.70 -4.24
N GLY A 107 5.81 -2.81 -5.49
CA GLY A 107 5.37 -4.08 -6.06
C GLY A 107 6.50 -5.10 -6.11
N ARG A 108 7.67 -4.69 -6.64
CA ARG A 108 8.85 -5.57 -6.74
C ARG A 108 9.40 -5.98 -5.37
N VAL A 109 9.36 -5.10 -4.37
CA VAL A 109 9.69 -5.47 -2.98
C VAL A 109 8.75 -6.57 -2.49
N ILE A 110 7.44 -6.40 -2.66
CA ILE A 110 6.44 -7.41 -2.27
C ILE A 110 6.67 -8.73 -3.02
N ARG A 111 6.93 -8.66 -4.33
CA ARG A 111 7.21 -9.84 -5.17
C ARG A 111 8.43 -10.61 -4.67
N SER A 112 9.52 -9.93 -4.31
CA SER A 112 10.72 -10.58 -3.77
C SER A 112 10.47 -11.26 -2.43
N MET A 113 9.56 -10.73 -1.60
CA MET A 113 9.16 -11.37 -0.34
C MET A 113 8.25 -12.60 -0.56
N LEU A 114 7.45 -12.62 -1.63
CA LEU A 114 6.58 -13.74 -1.98
C LEU A 114 7.35 -14.89 -2.65
N ASN A 115 8.30 -14.57 -3.51
CA ASN A 115 9.03 -15.53 -4.35
C ASN A 115 10.55 -15.25 -4.32
N PRO A 116 11.23 -15.41 -3.17
CA PRO A 116 12.62 -15.00 -3.00
C PRO A 116 13.61 -15.80 -3.87
N ASP A 117 13.27 -17.05 -4.23
CA ASP A 117 14.10 -17.89 -5.08
C ASP A 117 14.14 -17.40 -6.54
N GLU A 118 13.02 -16.87 -7.04
CA GLU A 118 12.90 -16.34 -8.40
C GLU A 118 13.27 -14.87 -8.48
N TYR A 119 12.92 -14.12 -7.44
CA TYR A 119 13.17 -12.68 -7.33
C TYR A 119 13.93 -12.36 -6.03
N PRO A 120 15.24 -12.51 -6.01
CA PRO A 120 16.04 -12.24 -4.82
C PRO A 120 15.85 -10.82 -4.30
N ALA A 121 15.78 -10.70 -2.98
CA ALA A 121 15.63 -9.40 -2.33
C ALA A 121 16.86 -8.51 -2.61
N LYS A 122 16.60 -7.24 -2.79
CA LYS A 122 17.61 -6.16 -2.87
C LYS A 122 17.49 -5.28 -1.64
N ASP A 123 18.50 -4.48 -1.39
CA ASP A 123 18.46 -3.48 -0.31
C ASP A 123 17.30 -2.51 -0.50
N PHE A 124 17.06 -2.10 -1.75
CA PHE A 124 15.88 -1.35 -2.16
C PHE A 124 15.51 -1.60 -3.62
N GLU A 125 14.29 -1.30 -3.99
CA GLU A 125 13.83 -1.25 -5.38
C GLU A 125 13.60 0.21 -5.80
N PHE A 126 13.89 0.49 -7.08
CA PHE A 126 13.66 1.79 -7.72
C PHE A 126 12.77 1.60 -8.95
N SER A 127 11.85 2.53 -9.17
CA SER A 127 11.03 2.61 -10.39
C SER A 127 10.90 4.05 -10.88
N HIS A 128 10.71 4.19 -12.20
CA HIS A 128 10.45 5.46 -12.85
C HIS A 128 9.46 5.21 -14.00
N ASP A 129 8.41 6.03 -14.10
CA ASP A 129 7.36 5.95 -15.14
C ASP A 129 6.58 4.61 -15.20
N GLU A 130 6.64 3.78 -14.16
CA GLU A 130 6.05 2.45 -14.22
C GLU A 130 4.58 2.39 -13.78
N VAL A 131 4.23 3.08 -12.69
CA VAL A 131 2.86 3.06 -12.14
C VAL A 131 2.15 4.39 -12.42
N ILE A 132 2.84 5.48 -12.19
CA ILE A 132 2.34 6.83 -12.44
C ILE A 132 3.35 7.53 -13.37
N PRO A 133 2.94 7.92 -14.59
CA PRO A 133 3.82 8.65 -15.51
C PRO A 133 4.41 9.91 -14.87
N GLY A 134 5.68 10.15 -15.11
CA GLY A 134 6.41 11.31 -14.59
C GLY A 134 6.82 11.18 -13.12
N LEU A 135 6.67 10.00 -12.47
CA LEU A 135 7.06 9.81 -11.09
C LEU A 135 8.11 8.72 -10.92
N SER A 136 8.98 8.96 -9.95
CA SER A 136 9.92 7.97 -9.42
C SER A 136 9.46 7.45 -8.06
N SER A 137 9.86 6.23 -7.74
CA SER A 137 9.63 5.61 -6.44
C SER A 137 10.84 4.82 -5.98
N ILE A 138 11.11 4.86 -4.68
CA ILE A 138 12.06 3.97 -3.99
C ILE A 138 11.28 3.27 -2.88
N ALA A 139 11.51 1.97 -2.72
CA ALA A 139 10.85 1.15 -1.73
C ALA A 139 11.82 0.19 -1.06
N VAL A 140 11.59 -0.08 0.22
CA VAL A 140 12.29 -1.09 1.03
C VAL A 140 11.28 -2.05 1.67
N PRO A 141 11.69 -3.28 1.99
CA PRO A 141 10.80 -4.23 2.65
C PRO A 141 10.42 -3.77 4.06
N LEU A 142 9.19 -4.06 4.45
CA LEU A 142 8.69 -3.90 5.81
C LEU A 142 8.34 -5.27 6.36
N LEU A 143 9.02 -5.68 7.43
CA LEU A 143 8.75 -6.95 8.10
C LEU A 143 7.53 -6.81 9.01
N LEU A 144 6.50 -7.58 8.72
CA LEU A 144 5.28 -7.64 9.52
C LEU A 144 5.19 -8.94 10.31
N PRO A 145 4.45 -8.96 11.45
CA PRO A 145 4.13 -10.20 12.14
C PRO A 145 3.53 -11.22 11.16
N GLN A 146 3.86 -12.50 11.36
CA GLN A 146 3.43 -13.61 10.50
C GLN A 146 3.98 -13.57 9.05
N GLY A 147 5.03 -12.78 8.77
CA GLY A 147 5.68 -12.75 7.46
C GLY A 147 4.83 -12.20 6.32
N LYS A 148 3.80 -11.40 6.63
CA LYS A 148 2.98 -10.78 5.57
C LYS A 148 3.80 -9.79 4.76
N PRO A 149 3.79 -9.87 3.41
CA PRO A 149 4.56 -8.97 2.57
C PRO A 149 4.04 -7.53 2.65
N ALA A 150 4.96 -6.61 2.90
CA ALA A 150 4.70 -5.17 2.92
C ALA A 150 5.96 -4.39 2.53
N ALA A 151 5.77 -3.13 2.17
CA ALA A 151 6.84 -2.21 1.85
C ALA A 151 6.53 -0.82 2.41
N ILE A 152 7.58 -0.06 2.73
CA ILE A 152 7.49 1.39 2.80
C ILE A 152 8.21 1.98 1.61
N ALA A 153 7.68 3.07 1.09
CA ALA A 153 8.18 3.69 -0.12
C ALA A 153 8.03 5.21 -0.06
N VAL A 154 8.74 5.88 -0.96
CA VAL A 154 8.45 7.26 -1.33
C VAL A 154 8.15 7.37 -2.80
N ILE A 155 7.31 8.36 -3.18
CA ILE A 155 7.09 8.79 -4.54
C ILE A 155 7.45 10.27 -4.68
N TYR A 156 8.04 10.63 -5.80
CA TYR A 156 8.53 11.98 -6.06
C TYR A 156 8.66 12.26 -7.57
N PRO A 157 8.64 13.54 -8.00
CA PRO A 157 8.96 13.93 -9.38
C PRO A 157 10.39 13.52 -9.76
N PRO A 158 10.71 13.36 -11.05
CA PRO A 158 12.02 12.90 -11.53
C PRO A 158 13.09 13.99 -11.32
N LEU A 159 13.60 14.07 -10.12
CA LEU A 159 14.72 14.93 -9.74
C LEU A 159 15.93 14.04 -9.41
N GLU A 160 17.13 14.55 -9.69
CA GLU A 160 18.33 13.90 -9.20
C GLU A 160 18.34 13.87 -7.67
N ARG A 161 18.39 12.67 -7.13
CA ARG A 161 18.38 12.40 -5.69
C ARG A 161 19.33 11.26 -5.37
N ASP A 162 19.97 11.34 -4.24
CA ASP A 162 20.76 10.23 -3.72
C ASP A 162 19.80 9.09 -3.30
N ARG A 163 19.73 8.05 -4.14
CA ARG A 163 18.86 6.89 -3.92
C ARG A 163 19.28 6.09 -2.70
N ASN A 164 20.57 6.01 -2.40
CA ASN A 164 21.06 5.28 -1.24
C ASN A 164 20.66 6.00 0.05
N HIS A 165 20.81 7.31 0.12
CA HIS A 165 20.33 8.10 1.25
C HIS A 165 18.81 7.91 1.47
N ILE A 166 18.00 7.95 0.41
CA ILE A 166 16.55 7.73 0.52
C ILE A 166 16.28 6.32 1.06
N ALA A 167 16.97 5.30 0.54
CA ALA A 167 16.83 3.92 0.98
C ALA A 167 17.20 3.74 2.45
N ASP A 168 18.29 4.38 2.91
CA ASP A 168 18.72 4.34 4.32
C ASP A 168 17.68 4.93 5.26
N VAL A 169 17.08 6.08 4.91
CA VAL A 169 16.00 6.71 5.68
C VAL A 169 14.78 5.79 5.75
N LEU A 170 14.39 5.18 4.62
CA LEU A 170 13.29 4.23 4.56
C LEU A 170 13.59 2.97 5.39
N ALA A 171 14.80 2.41 5.30
CA ALA A 171 15.20 1.22 6.05
C ALA A 171 15.16 1.47 7.57
N ALA A 172 15.64 2.63 8.01
CA ALA A 172 15.57 3.02 9.42
C ALA A 172 14.12 3.15 9.90
N ALA A 173 13.24 3.72 9.09
CA ALA A 173 11.81 3.82 9.41
C ALA A 173 11.14 2.43 9.43
N SER A 174 11.44 1.56 8.44
CA SER A 174 10.96 0.18 8.39
C SER A 174 11.30 -0.59 9.66
N ALA A 175 12.56 -0.53 10.10
CA ALA A 175 13.01 -1.19 11.33
C ALA A 175 12.23 -0.72 12.56
N ARG A 176 11.98 0.60 12.70
CA ARG A 176 11.20 1.17 13.82
C ARG A 176 9.73 0.71 13.79
N ILE A 177 9.11 0.67 12.62
CA ILE A 177 7.73 0.19 12.47
C ILE A 177 7.66 -1.29 12.85
N SER A 178 8.58 -2.12 12.33
CA SER A 178 8.65 -3.56 12.66
C SER A 178 8.81 -3.79 14.16
N ALA A 179 9.73 -3.06 14.82
CA ALA A 179 9.94 -3.12 16.26
C ALA A 179 8.67 -2.73 17.04
N SER A 180 7.94 -1.70 16.62
CA SER A 180 6.67 -1.26 17.24
C SER A 180 5.57 -2.32 17.15
N LEU A 181 5.67 -3.22 16.16
CA LEU A 181 4.76 -4.35 15.94
C LEU A 181 5.23 -5.64 16.62
N GLY A 182 6.36 -5.60 17.34
CA GLY A 182 6.91 -6.75 18.05
C GLY A 182 7.69 -7.71 17.17
N VAL A 183 8.04 -7.33 15.96
CA VAL A 183 8.94 -8.10 15.09
C VAL A 183 10.36 -7.84 15.55
N ARG A 184 11.06 -8.89 15.96
CA ARG A 184 12.51 -8.83 16.26
C ARG A 184 13.28 -9.15 15.00
N SER A 185 14.20 -8.28 14.63
CA SER A 185 15.20 -8.49 13.57
C SER A 185 16.22 -9.57 13.96
#